data_f6fd80fcdfeeeda60da9017ffed03be7
#
_entry.id   f6fd80fcdfeeeda60da9017ffed03be7
#
_cell.length_a   1.000
_cell.length_b   1.000
_cell.length_c   1.000
_cell.angle_alpha   90.00
_cell.angle_beta   90.00
_cell.angle_gamma   90.00
#
_symmetry.space_group_name_H-M   'P 1'
#
loop_
_entity.id
_entity.type
_entity.pdbx_description
1 polymer ?
#
loop_
_entity_poly.entity_id
_entity_poly.type
_entity_poly.pdbx_seq_one_letter_code
_entity_poly.pdbx_strand_id
1 'polypeptide(L)' 'LENMQLAQRLRAFRKLKGFTQQELAERTGISLTVLGAVERGNRTVDPDMLNIIAQTLEIEVRELTE' A
#
# COMPACT_ATOMS: atom_id res chain seq x y z
N LEU A 1 13.99 -3.10 3.92
CA LEU A 1 12.73 -3.04 4.67
C LEU A 1 12.00 -4.36 4.59
N GLU A 2 11.47 -4.79 5.68
CA GLU A 2 10.70 -6.01 5.73
C GLU A 2 9.36 -5.84 5.01
N ASN A 3 9.01 -6.80 4.16
CA ASN A 3 7.73 -6.77 3.47
C ASN A 3 6.56 -6.74 4.44
N MET A 4 6.70 -7.42 5.57
CA MET A 4 5.64 -7.48 6.58
C MET A 4 5.45 -6.11 7.25
N GLN A 5 6.53 -5.39 7.53
CA GLN A 5 6.43 -4.06 8.12
C GLN A 5 5.72 -3.10 7.17
N LEU A 6 6.10 -3.11 5.90
CA LEU A 6 5.44 -2.30 4.87
C LEU A 6 3.96 -2.67 4.77
N ALA A 7 3.67 -3.96 4.78
CA ALA A 7 2.29 -4.44 4.66
C ALA A 7 1.43 -3.92 5.81
N GLN A 8 1.95 -3.99 7.02
CA GLN A 8 1.20 -3.53 8.19
C GLN A 8 0.95 -2.03 8.15
N ARG A 9 1.95 -1.26 7.76
CA ARG A 9 1.80 0.19 7.65
C ARG A 9 0.83 0.58 6.55
N LEU A 10 0.91 -0.09 5.41
CA LEU A 10 0.00 0.16 4.30
C LEU A 10 -1.45 -0.08 4.74
N ARG A 11 -1.70 -1.20 5.40
CA ARG A 11 -3.05 -1.49 5.88
C ARG A 11 -3.54 -0.46 6.88
N ALA A 12 -2.66 -0.04 7.78
CA ALA A 12 -3.02 0.96 8.80
C ALA A 12 -3.39 2.28 8.16
N PHE A 13 -2.57 2.78 7.24
CA PHE A 13 -2.87 4.04 6.58
C PHE A 13 -4.10 3.94 5.68
N ARG A 14 -4.26 2.81 5.00
CA ARG A 14 -5.45 2.60 4.17
C ARG A 14 -6.72 2.71 5.00
N LYS A 15 -6.74 2.05 6.14
CA LYS A 15 -7.92 2.10 7.02
C LYS A 15 -8.11 3.48 7.63
N LEU A 16 -7.02 4.11 8.03
CA LEU A 16 -7.07 5.47 8.59
C LEU A 16 -7.68 6.45 7.60
N LYS A 17 -7.34 6.31 6.32
CA LYS A 17 -7.86 7.20 5.27
C LYS A 17 -9.24 6.79 4.76
N GLY A 18 -9.79 5.70 5.28
CA GLY A 18 -11.15 5.29 4.97
C GLY A 18 -11.31 4.49 3.68
N PHE A 19 -10.23 3.90 3.17
CA PHE A 19 -10.31 3.10 1.93
C PHE A 19 -10.49 1.63 2.24
N THR A 20 -11.38 0.98 1.48
CA THR A 20 -11.35 -0.47 1.40
C THR A 20 -10.19 -0.87 0.51
N GLN A 21 -9.81 -2.15 0.57
CA GLN A 21 -8.75 -2.66 -0.29
C GLN A 21 -9.12 -2.49 -1.77
N GLN A 22 -10.37 -2.75 -2.11
CA GLN A 22 -10.85 -2.60 -3.47
C GLN A 22 -10.79 -1.14 -3.93
N GLU A 23 -11.19 -0.21 -3.08
CA GLU A 23 -11.12 1.21 -3.41
C GLU A 23 -9.70 1.66 -3.66
N LEU A 24 -8.77 1.23 -2.82
CA LEU A 24 -7.37 1.59 -3.01
C LEU A 24 -6.84 0.99 -4.31
N ALA A 25 -7.20 -0.25 -4.61
CA ALA A 25 -6.80 -0.89 -5.87
C ALA A 25 -7.29 -0.08 -7.06
N GLU A 26 -8.55 0.34 -7.03
CA GLU A 26 -9.13 1.12 -8.12
C GLU A 26 -8.43 2.47 -8.29
N ARG A 27 -8.15 3.13 -7.19
CA ARG A 27 -7.54 4.46 -7.24
C ARG A 27 -6.08 4.44 -7.67
N THR A 28 -5.37 3.37 -7.33
CA THR A 28 -3.95 3.26 -7.69
C THR A 28 -3.73 2.63 -9.06
N GLY A 29 -4.74 1.93 -9.58
CA GLY A 29 -4.58 1.14 -10.79
C GLY A 29 -3.87 -0.18 -10.56
N ILE A 30 -3.59 -0.53 -9.31
CA ILE A 30 -2.97 -1.80 -8.96
C ILE A 30 -4.09 -2.83 -8.83
N SER A 31 -3.87 -4.05 -9.34
CA SER A 31 -4.91 -5.06 -9.26
C SER A 31 -5.17 -5.44 -7.80
N LEU A 32 -6.41 -5.80 -7.51
CA LEU A 32 -6.80 -6.21 -6.17
C LEU A 32 -5.98 -7.40 -5.69
N THR A 33 -5.72 -8.36 -6.58
CA THR A 33 -4.91 -9.53 -6.25
C THR A 33 -3.50 -9.14 -5.81
N VAL A 34 -2.87 -8.23 -6.57
CA VAL A 34 -1.52 -7.75 -6.26
C VAL A 34 -1.53 -6.97 -4.94
N LEU A 35 -2.48 -6.06 -4.79
CA LEU A 35 -2.57 -5.25 -3.58
C LEU A 35 -2.80 -6.12 -2.35
N GLY A 36 -3.66 -7.13 -2.47
CA GLY A 36 -3.89 -8.07 -1.39
C GLY A 36 -2.64 -8.83 -1.00
N ALA A 37 -1.84 -9.25 -2.00
CA ALA A 37 -0.59 -9.93 -1.73
C ALA A 37 0.41 -9.02 -1.00
N VAL A 38 0.47 -7.74 -1.41
CA VAL A 38 1.32 -6.75 -0.74
C VAL A 38 0.89 -6.57 0.71
N GLU A 39 -0.41 -6.48 0.96
CA GLU A 39 -0.92 -6.27 2.31
C GLU A 39 -0.74 -7.48 3.22
N ARG A 40 -0.50 -8.65 2.64
CA ARG A 40 -0.19 -9.86 3.43
C ARG A 40 1.31 -10.06 3.62
N GLY A 41 2.13 -9.17 3.02
CA GLY A 41 3.58 -9.30 3.10
C GLY A 41 4.15 -10.35 2.15
N ASN A 42 3.35 -10.80 1.18
CA ASN A 42 3.74 -11.88 0.27
C ASN A 42 4.30 -11.39 -1.05
N ARG A 43 4.37 -10.08 -1.25
CA ARG A 43 4.86 -9.52 -2.50
C ARG A 43 5.65 -8.25 -2.22
N THR A 44 6.78 -8.12 -2.91
CA THR A 44 7.61 -6.94 -2.85
C THR A 44 6.97 -5.81 -3.68
N VAL A 45 7.10 -4.59 -3.19
CA VAL A 45 6.58 -3.40 -3.86
C VAL A 45 7.73 -2.69 -4.54
N ASP A 46 7.62 -2.44 -5.85
CA ASP A 46 8.64 -1.66 -6.53
C ASP A 46 8.45 -0.16 -6.24
N PRO A 47 9.47 0.68 -6.55
CA PRO A 47 9.39 2.10 -6.22
C PRO A 47 8.22 2.84 -6.87
N ASP A 48 7.86 2.50 -8.10
CA ASP A 48 6.74 3.16 -8.78
C ASP A 48 5.42 2.85 -8.09
N MET A 49 5.22 1.60 -7.74
CA MET A 49 4.04 1.15 -7.04
C MET A 49 3.94 1.82 -5.67
N LEU A 50 5.06 1.89 -4.96
CA LEU A 50 5.12 2.52 -3.65
C LEU A 50 4.76 4.00 -3.72
N ASN A 51 5.27 4.70 -4.73
CA ASN A 51 4.95 6.12 -4.93
C ASN A 51 3.47 6.35 -5.19
N ILE A 52 2.87 5.52 -6.03
CA ILE A 52 1.46 5.64 -6.36
C ILE A 52 0.60 5.41 -5.12
N ILE A 53 0.94 4.41 -4.32
CA ILE A 53 0.21 4.11 -3.09
C ILE A 53 0.31 5.30 -2.13
N ALA A 54 1.52 5.81 -1.92
CA ALA A 54 1.72 6.93 -1.00
C ALA A 54 0.97 8.17 -1.46
N GLN A 55 1.01 8.49 -2.75
CA GLN A 55 0.27 9.61 -3.30
C GLN A 55 -1.23 9.47 -3.08
N THR A 56 -1.76 8.29 -3.34
CA THR A 56 -3.20 8.03 -3.19
C THR A 56 -3.62 8.17 -1.73
N LEU A 57 -2.78 7.72 -0.81
CA LEU A 57 -3.05 7.83 0.62
C LEU A 57 -2.71 9.20 1.18
N GLU A 58 -2.12 10.08 0.37
CA GLU A 58 -1.72 11.43 0.78
C GLU A 58 -0.72 11.41 1.94
N ILE A 59 0.23 10.49 1.85
CA ILE A 59 1.32 10.38 2.82
C ILE A 59 2.64 10.38 2.05
N GLU A 60 3.73 10.56 2.80
CA GLU A 60 5.05 10.45 2.20
C GLU A 60 5.50 8.99 2.19
N VAL A 61 6.31 8.63 1.19
CA VAL A 61 6.80 7.27 1.06
C VAL A 61 7.49 6.81 2.34
N ARG A 62 8.24 7.69 3.00
CA ARG A 62 8.96 7.32 4.21
C ARG A 62 8.03 6.88 5.34
N GLU A 63 6.77 7.33 5.33
CA GLU A 63 5.82 6.89 6.34
C GLU A 63 5.47 5.42 6.20
N LEU A 64 5.67 4.86 5.01
CA LEU A 64 5.48 3.42 4.78
C LEU A 64 6.77 2.65 5.01
N THR A 65 7.94 3.27 4.80
CA THR A 65 9.21 2.55 4.77
C THR A 65 10.08 2.77 6.00
N GLU A 66 9.83 3.81 6.75
CA GLU A 66 10.58 4.13 7.96
C GLU A 66 9.71 4.01 9.19
#